data_123bfa15fb2061802ecbf040f284cbed
#
_entry.id   123bfa15fb2061802ecbf040f284cbed
#
_cell.length_a   1.000
_cell.length_b   1.000
_cell.length_c   1.000
_cell.angle_alpha   90.00
_cell.angle_beta   90.00
_cell.angle_gamma   90.00
#
_symmetry.space_group_name_H-M   'P 1'
#
loop_
_entity.id
_entity.type
_entity.pdbx_description
1 polymer ?
#
loop_
_entity_poly.entity_id
_entity_poly.type
_entity_poly.pdbx_seq_one_letter_code
_entity_poly.pdbx_strand_id
1 'polypeptide(L)'
;MELAIIIGVVVILFVVFILASYIKAPTDRALIVSGLRKNPKFVIGKSALRIPFLQRVDKLELKMISVDVKTKESVPTNEYINVNIDSAVKIKVGSSKEMLEKAASNFLNKNEDYIRNSVGDVLEGNVREIIGQMRLEDIVQDRKMFAEKVQENAAPDMARMGLEIVSFNVQNVTDEGNVIENLGIDRVVSISKSAQISRAESERDIAVAKANATKQANDARIEAETAIAERNNELEIKKQELKRAADVKKAEADAAYEIQQQEQRKTIEITTADANICLLYTSPSPRD
;
A
#
# COMPACT_ATOMS: atom_id res chain seq x y z
N MET A 1 -26.58 -53.42 68.34
CA MET A 1 -25.38 -53.40 67.44
C MET A 1 -25.79 -53.57 65.97
N GLU A 2 -26.63 -54.50 65.61
CA GLU A 2 -27.04 -54.75 64.20
C GLU A 2 -27.68 -53.54 63.52
N LEU A 3 -28.57 -52.83 64.22
CA LEU A 3 -29.23 -51.65 63.67
C LEU A 3 -28.24 -50.51 63.35
N ALA A 4 -27.22 -50.33 64.19
CA ALA A 4 -26.17 -49.29 63.92
C ALA A 4 -25.29 -49.69 62.72
N ILE A 5 -25.02 -50.98 62.47
CA ILE A 5 -24.28 -51.49 61.33
C ILE A 5 -25.08 -51.29 60.04
N ILE A 6 -26.40 -51.61 60.08
CA ILE A 6 -27.31 -51.40 58.94
C ILE A 6 -27.38 -49.94 58.56
N ILE A 7 -27.51 -49.00 59.51
CA ILE A 7 -27.53 -47.56 59.27
C ILE A 7 -26.19 -47.11 58.66
N GLY A 8 -25.06 -47.59 59.19
CA GLY A 8 -23.73 -47.27 58.65
C GLY A 8 -23.56 -47.71 57.19
N VAL A 9 -24.02 -48.92 56.85
CA VAL A 9 -23.99 -49.44 55.46
C VAL A 9 -24.86 -48.58 54.52
N VAL A 10 -26.07 -48.21 54.95
CA VAL A 10 -27.01 -47.37 54.17
C VAL A 10 -26.39 -45.98 53.91
N VAL A 11 -25.75 -45.38 54.92
CA VAL A 11 -25.06 -44.08 54.76
C VAL A 11 -23.90 -44.19 53.79
N ILE A 12 -23.07 -45.22 53.88
CA ILE A 12 -21.96 -45.45 52.92
C ILE A 12 -22.50 -45.60 51.51
N LEU A 13 -23.54 -46.44 51.30
CA LEU A 13 -24.15 -46.61 49.98
C LEU A 13 -24.71 -45.30 49.43
N PHE A 14 -25.31 -44.47 50.27
CA PHE A 14 -25.84 -43.17 49.88
C PHE A 14 -24.71 -42.20 49.47
N VAL A 15 -23.63 -42.15 50.22
CA VAL A 15 -22.44 -41.36 49.87
C VAL A 15 -21.81 -41.83 48.52
N VAL A 16 -21.66 -43.14 48.34
CA VAL A 16 -21.18 -43.69 47.08
C VAL A 16 -22.13 -43.35 45.92
N PHE A 17 -23.42 -43.40 46.15
CA PHE A 17 -24.42 -43.01 45.15
C PHE A 17 -24.31 -41.54 44.76
N ILE A 18 -24.13 -40.62 45.72
CA ILE A 18 -23.90 -39.17 45.44
C ILE A 18 -22.60 -38.97 44.65
N LEU A 19 -21.51 -39.62 45.04
CA LEU A 19 -20.24 -39.51 44.34
C LEU A 19 -20.33 -40.03 42.90
N ALA A 20 -21.03 -41.15 42.68
CA ALA A 20 -21.27 -41.73 41.35
C ALA A 20 -22.24 -40.86 40.50
N SER A 21 -23.05 -40.00 41.14
CA SER A 21 -23.96 -39.09 40.44
C SER A 21 -23.29 -37.83 39.92
N TYR A 22 -22.09 -37.53 40.39
CA TYR A 22 -21.42 -36.27 40.05
C TYR A 22 -20.58 -36.43 38.77
N ILE A 23 -20.90 -35.62 37.75
CA ILE A 23 -20.15 -35.59 36.47
C ILE A 23 -19.68 -34.18 36.18
N LYS A 24 -18.40 -34.02 35.78
CA LYS A 24 -17.83 -32.79 35.28
C LYS A 24 -17.80 -32.83 33.74
N ALA A 25 -18.39 -31.82 33.08
CA ALA A 25 -18.32 -31.63 31.68
C ALA A 25 -17.06 -30.76 31.34
N PRO A 26 -16.12 -31.26 30.55
CA PRO A 26 -15.04 -30.42 30.04
C PRO A 26 -15.61 -29.38 29.07
N THR A 27 -14.82 -28.35 28.73
CA THR A 27 -15.23 -27.25 27.84
C THR A 27 -15.18 -27.64 26.36
N ASP A 28 -14.43 -28.69 26.03
CA ASP A 28 -14.20 -29.18 24.66
C ASP A 28 -15.30 -30.19 24.21
N ARG A 29 -16.20 -30.58 25.12
CA ARG A 29 -17.27 -31.56 24.85
C ARG A 29 -18.57 -31.16 25.54
N ALA A 30 -19.67 -31.33 24.83
CA ALA A 30 -20.99 -31.26 25.43
C ALA A 30 -21.38 -32.64 25.99
N LEU A 31 -21.74 -32.73 27.25
CA LEU A 31 -22.38 -33.91 27.83
C LEU A 31 -23.89 -33.77 27.66
N ILE A 32 -24.49 -34.79 27.05
CA ILE A 32 -25.94 -34.85 26.82
C ILE A 32 -26.50 -35.87 27.78
N VAL A 33 -27.27 -35.38 28.78
CA VAL A 33 -27.90 -36.24 29.76
C VAL A 33 -29.35 -36.48 29.33
N SER A 34 -29.66 -37.74 29.00
CA SER A 34 -30.97 -38.18 28.53
C SER A 34 -31.57 -39.27 29.45
N GLY A 35 -32.89 -39.42 29.45
CA GLY A 35 -33.60 -40.53 30.09
C GLY A 35 -34.73 -40.15 31.02
N LEU A 36 -34.63 -39.10 31.88
CA LEU A 36 -35.66 -38.79 32.84
C LEU A 36 -36.59 -37.62 32.44
N ARG A 37 -36.12 -36.84 31.47
CA ARG A 37 -36.85 -35.66 30.99
C ARG A 37 -37.16 -35.80 29.50
N LYS A 38 -38.25 -35.21 29.07
CA LYS A 38 -38.70 -35.20 27.68
C LYS A 38 -37.65 -34.56 26.71
N ASN A 39 -36.93 -33.57 27.21
CA ASN A 39 -35.84 -32.91 26.44
C ASN A 39 -34.49 -33.21 27.09
N PRO A 40 -33.46 -33.56 26.32
CA PRO A 40 -32.12 -33.82 26.80
C PRO A 40 -31.50 -32.53 27.41
N LYS A 41 -30.68 -32.72 28.43
CA LYS A 41 -29.96 -31.60 29.07
C LYS A 41 -28.55 -31.54 28.54
N PHE A 42 -28.16 -30.42 27.93
CA PHE A 42 -26.79 -30.15 27.46
C PHE A 42 -26.00 -29.48 28.59
N VAL A 43 -24.83 -30.00 28.87
CA VAL A 43 -23.91 -29.49 29.90
C VAL A 43 -22.55 -29.28 29.27
N ILE A 44 -22.08 -28.03 29.30
CA ILE A 44 -20.79 -27.62 28.72
C ILE A 44 -20.01 -26.85 29.78
N GLY A 45 -18.78 -27.25 30.11
CA GLY A 45 -17.91 -26.53 31.05
C GLY A 45 -18.44 -26.43 32.49
N LYS A 46 -19.49 -27.17 32.84
CA LYS A 46 -20.11 -27.15 34.17
C LYS A 46 -20.24 -28.56 34.71
N SER A 47 -20.45 -28.66 36.02
CA SER A 47 -20.82 -29.93 36.66
C SER A 47 -22.30 -30.20 36.56
N ALA A 48 -22.66 -31.45 36.42
CA ALA A 48 -24.04 -31.92 36.43
C ALA A 48 -24.17 -33.13 37.31
N LEU A 49 -25.39 -33.28 37.89
CA LEU A 49 -25.78 -34.46 38.58
C LEU A 49 -26.57 -35.36 37.64
N ARG A 50 -26.14 -36.62 37.50
CA ARG A 50 -26.90 -37.67 36.82
C ARG A 50 -27.41 -38.68 37.85
N ILE A 51 -28.53 -39.29 37.57
CA ILE A 51 -29.02 -40.44 38.35
C ILE A 51 -28.49 -41.71 37.71
N PRO A 52 -27.54 -42.43 38.39
CA PRO A 52 -27.06 -43.70 37.87
C PRO A 52 -28.24 -44.61 37.60
N PHE A 53 -28.13 -45.52 36.59
CA PHE A 53 -29.12 -46.44 36.08
C PHE A 53 -30.34 -45.84 35.35
N LEU A 54 -30.80 -44.59 35.67
CA LEU A 54 -31.94 -43.97 34.99
C LEU A 54 -31.56 -43.04 33.87
N GLN A 55 -30.36 -42.46 33.89
CA GLN A 55 -29.92 -41.47 32.93
C GLN A 55 -28.69 -41.95 32.16
N ARG A 56 -28.75 -41.82 30.85
CA ARG A 56 -27.62 -42.02 29.95
C ARG A 56 -26.89 -40.72 29.70
N VAL A 57 -25.57 -40.81 29.57
CA VAL A 57 -24.71 -39.64 29.26
C VAL A 57 -23.96 -39.96 27.96
N ASP A 58 -24.25 -39.18 26.97
CA ASP A 58 -23.57 -39.22 25.67
C ASP A 58 -22.66 -38.02 25.53
N LYS A 59 -21.63 -38.11 24.68
CA LYS A 59 -20.62 -37.07 24.46
C LYS A 59 -20.73 -36.59 23.03
N LEU A 60 -20.75 -35.24 22.89
CA LEU A 60 -20.66 -34.57 21.59
C LEU A 60 -19.41 -33.71 21.60
N GLU A 61 -18.50 -33.90 20.65
CA GLU A 61 -17.29 -33.09 20.53
C GLU A 61 -17.63 -31.69 20.00
N LEU A 62 -17.10 -30.66 20.67
CA LEU A 62 -17.30 -29.25 20.28
C LEU A 62 -16.04 -28.66 19.66
N LYS A 63 -14.98 -29.47 19.54
CA LYS A 63 -13.72 -29.02 18.94
C LYS A 63 -13.92 -28.60 17.49
N MET A 64 -13.05 -27.72 17.05
CA MET A 64 -12.98 -27.30 15.66
C MET A 64 -12.41 -28.45 14.81
N ILE A 65 -13.12 -28.82 13.75
CA ILE A 65 -12.74 -29.89 12.83
C ILE A 65 -12.29 -29.22 11.52
N SER A 66 -11.16 -29.65 10.99
CA SER A 66 -10.70 -29.24 9.66
C SER A 66 -11.17 -30.28 8.64
N VAL A 67 -11.82 -29.79 7.59
CA VAL A 67 -12.35 -30.59 6.49
C VAL A 67 -11.68 -30.13 5.20
N ASP A 68 -11.00 -31.04 4.52
CA ASP A 68 -10.46 -30.79 3.20
C ASP A 68 -11.56 -31.12 2.17
N VAL A 69 -11.97 -30.09 1.44
CA VAL A 69 -13.00 -30.19 0.39
C VAL A 69 -12.32 -30.10 -0.95
N LYS A 70 -12.37 -31.21 -1.70
CA LYS A 70 -11.83 -31.29 -3.05
C LYS A 70 -12.94 -31.70 -4.00
N THR A 71 -13.01 -31.02 -5.14
CA THR A 71 -13.91 -31.48 -6.22
C THR A 71 -13.36 -32.79 -6.79
N LYS A 72 -14.13 -33.89 -6.65
CA LYS A 72 -13.76 -35.24 -7.12
C LYS A 72 -13.68 -35.28 -8.64
N GLU A 73 -14.55 -34.54 -9.29
CA GLU A 73 -14.63 -34.40 -10.75
C GLU A 73 -14.52 -32.94 -11.12
N SER A 74 -14.00 -32.66 -12.31
CA SER A 74 -13.92 -31.30 -12.84
C SER A 74 -15.32 -30.71 -12.99
N VAL A 75 -15.48 -29.48 -12.59
CA VAL A 75 -16.75 -28.76 -12.59
C VAL A 75 -16.68 -27.63 -13.61
N PRO A 76 -17.65 -27.52 -14.55
CA PRO A 76 -17.67 -26.41 -15.49
C PRO A 76 -18.07 -25.10 -14.80
N THR A 77 -17.33 -24.04 -15.10
CA THR A 77 -17.67 -22.67 -14.73
C THR A 77 -18.80 -22.14 -15.62
N ASN A 78 -19.26 -20.91 -15.35
CA ASN A 78 -20.22 -20.21 -16.20
C ASN A 78 -19.74 -20.05 -17.67
N GLU A 79 -18.42 -20.11 -17.90
CA GLU A 79 -17.79 -20.04 -19.22
C GLU A 79 -17.52 -21.42 -19.84
N TYR A 80 -18.07 -22.50 -19.28
CA TYR A 80 -17.88 -23.89 -19.70
C TYR A 80 -16.40 -24.38 -19.61
N ILE A 81 -15.61 -23.77 -18.73
CA ILE A 81 -14.23 -24.18 -18.47
C ILE A 81 -14.25 -25.13 -17.27
N ASN A 82 -13.70 -26.32 -17.45
CA ASN A 82 -13.62 -27.33 -16.40
C ASN A 82 -12.51 -26.99 -15.40
N VAL A 83 -12.89 -26.87 -14.11
CA VAL A 83 -11.95 -26.54 -13.03
C VAL A 83 -12.07 -27.54 -11.87
N ASN A 84 -10.96 -27.72 -11.18
CA ASN A 84 -10.88 -28.44 -9.92
C ASN A 84 -10.43 -27.45 -8.82
N ILE A 85 -11.15 -27.45 -7.70
CA ILE A 85 -10.87 -26.57 -6.57
C ILE A 85 -10.58 -27.40 -5.32
N ASP A 86 -9.47 -27.12 -4.67
CA ASP A 86 -9.09 -27.61 -3.36
C ASP A 86 -9.30 -26.54 -2.31
N SER A 87 -10.03 -26.85 -1.25
CA SER A 87 -10.35 -25.91 -0.17
C SER A 87 -10.17 -26.56 1.20
N ALA A 88 -9.74 -25.80 2.20
CA ALA A 88 -9.72 -26.22 3.59
C ALA A 88 -10.75 -25.42 4.38
N VAL A 89 -11.67 -26.13 5.01
CA VAL A 89 -12.80 -25.56 5.74
C VAL A 89 -12.69 -25.94 7.21
N LYS A 90 -12.81 -24.95 8.11
CA LYS A 90 -12.89 -25.21 9.54
C LYS A 90 -14.33 -25.05 10.00
N ILE A 91 -14.83 -26.09 10.62
CA ILE A 91 -16.19 -26.15 11.16
C ILE A 91 -16.16 -26.39 12.67
N LYS A 92 -17.21 -25.98 13.33
CA LYS A 92 -17.46 -26.33 14.76
C LYS A 92 -18.94 -26.60 14.97
N VAL A 93 -19.29 -27.27 16.07
CA VAL A 93 -20.68 -27.39 16.51
C VAL A 93 -21.16 -26.04 17.01
N GLY A 94 -22.33 -25.60 16.57
CA GLY A 94 -22.89 -24.32 16.98
C GLY A 94 -23.25 -24.31 18.49
N SER A 95 -23.07 -23.17 19.12
CA SER A 95 -23.23 -22.98 20.56
C SER A 95 -24.68 -22.80 21.00
N SER A 96 -25.61 -22.55 20.07
CA SER A 96 -27.03 -22.40 20.40
C SER A 96 -27.65 -23.74 20.77
N LYS A 97 -28.67 -23.73 21.63
CA LYS A 97 -29.36 -24.94 22.07
C LYS A 97 -29.95 -25.72 20.86
N GLU A 98 -30.53 -24.99 19.92
CA GLU A 98 -31.09 -25.61 18.69
C GLU A 98 -30.05 -26.29 17.83
N MET A 99 -28.88 -25.67 17.66
CA MET A 99 -27.78 -26.24 16.90
C MET A 99 -27.19 -27.46 17.62
N LEU A 100 -27.08 -27.42 18.95
CA LEU A 100 -26.64 -28.58 19.75
C LEU A 100 -27.63 -29.75 19.64
N GLU A 101 -28.93 -29.51 19.62
CA GLU A 101 -29.96 -30.55 19.42
C GLU A 101 -29.85 -31.17 18.02
N LYS A 102 -29.67 -30.37 16.98
CA LYS A 102 -29.47 -30.82 15.60
C LYS A 102 -28.16 -31.60 15.46
N ALA A 103 -27.05 -31.06 16.00
CA ALA A 103 -25.76 -31.72 15.97
C ALA A 103 -25.80 -33.09 16.72
N ALA A 104 -26.46 -33.11 17.87
CA ALA A 104 -26.66 -34.37 18.62
C ALA A 104 -27.50 -35.39 17.83
N SER A 105 -28.53 -34.94 17.14
CA SER A 105 -29.35 -35.81 16.29
C SER A 105 -28.56 -36.46 15.16
N ASN A 106 -27.61 -35.73 14.56
CA ASN A 106 -26.84 -36.18 13.39
C ASN A 106 -25.54 -36.90 13.77
N PHE A 107 -24.85 -36.44 14.83
CA PHE A 107 -23.45 -36.81 15.10
C PHE A 107 -23.20 -37.41 16.48
N LEU A 108 -24.24 -37.70 17.27
CA LEU A 108 -24.06 -38.31 18.57
C LEU A 108 -23.32 -39.64 18.48
N ASN A 109 -22.24 -39.79 19.25
CA ASN A 109 -21.40 -40.95 19.27
C ASN A 109 -20.77 -41.34 17.90
N LYS A 110 -20.71 -40.40 16.97
CA LYS A 110 -20.00 -40.58 15.70
C LYS A 110 -18.56 -40.13 15.83
N ASN A 111 -17.68 -40.78 15.04
CA ASN A 111 -16.25 -40.40 14.88
C ASN A 111 -16.10 -39.08 14.16
N GLU A 112 -15.00 -38.37 14.41
CA GLU A 112 -14.62 -37.14 13.70
C GLU A 112 -14.54 -37.37 12.17
N ASP A 113 -14.04 -38.52 11.72
CA ASP A 113 -13.97 -38.88 10.30
C ASP A 113 -15.34 -38.99 9.63
N TYR A 114 -16.36 -39.49 10.37
CA TYR A 114 -17.73 -39.51 9.87
C TYR A 114 -18.29 -38.09 9.67
N ILE A 115 -18.03 -37.21 10.63
CA ILE A 115 -18.45 -35.78 10.55
C ILE A 115 -17.74 -35.14 9.35
N ARG A 116 -16.42 -35.36 9.23
CA ARG A 116 -15.60 -34.81 8.15
C ARG A 116 -16.11 -35.24 6.77
N ASN A 117 -16.37 -36.49 6.57
CA ASN A 117 -16.87 -37.03 5.30
C ASN A 117 -18.28 -36.49 4.97
N SER A 118 -19.19 -36.54 5.95
CA SER A 118 -20.57 -36.08 5.74
C SER A 118 -20.64 -34.59 5.42
N VAL A 119 -19.81 -33.77 6.08
CA VAL A 119 -19.72 -32.35 5.83
C VAL A 119 -18.99 -32.05 4.52
N GLY A 120 -17.94 -32.81 4.22
CA GLY A 120 -17.20 -32.72 2.97
C GLY A 120 -18.09 -32.88 1.75
N ASP A 121 -18.95 -33.87 1.73
CA ASP A 121 -19.88 -34.10 0.60
C ASP A 121 -20.89 -32.96 0.43
N VAL A 122 -21.40 -32.39 1.52
CA VAL A 122 -22.31 -31.21 1.45
C VAL A 122 -21.58 -29.97 0.98
N LEU A 123 -20.39 -29.72 1.50
CA LEU A 123 -19.57 -28.57 1.09
C LEU A 123 -19.11 -28.71 -0.36
N GLU A 124 -18.74 -29.90 -0.82
CA GLU A 124 -18.41 -30.16 -2.23
C GLU A 124 -19.57 -29.77 -3.16
N GLY A 125 -20.81 -30.14 -2.78
CA GLY A 125 -22.01 -29.75 -3.53
C GLY A 125 -22.18 -28.22 -3.63
N ASN A 126 -22.04 -27.53 -2.51
CA ASN A 126 -22.12 -26.06 -2.49
C ASN A 126 -20.98 -25.38 -3.28
N VAL A 127 -19.76 -25.90 -3.19
CA VAL A 127 -18.62 -25.43 -3.99
C VAL A 127 -18.91 -25.60 -5.49
N ARG A 128 -19.41 -26.77 -5.89
CA ARG A 128 -19.78 -27.07 -7.29
C ARG A 128 -20.85 -26.12 -7.82
N GLU A 129 -21.85 -25.79 -7.01
CA GLU A 129 -22.91 -24.84 -7.36
C GLU A 129 -22.35 -23.43 -7.63
N ILE A 130 -21.49 -22.93 -6.73
CA ILE A 130 -20.90 -21.60 -6.88
C ILE A 130 -19.90 -21.52 -8.04
N ILE A 131 -19.13 -22.60 -8.31
CA ILE A 131 -18.28 -22.69 -9.52
C ILE A 131 -19.11 -22.49 -10.78
N GLY A 132 -20.27 -23.17 -10.89
CA GLY A 132 -21.15 -23.03 -12.05
C GLY A 132 -21.76 -21.65 -12.25
N GLN A 133 -21.79 -20.81 -11.20
CA GLN A 133 -22.32 -19.44 -11.24
C GLN A 133 -21.26 -18.37 -11.50
N MET A 134 -19.97 -18.67 -11.34
CA MET A 134 -18.89 -17.72 -11.44
C MET A 134 -18.02 -17.94 -12.68
N ARG A 135 -17.33 -16.86 -13.11
CA ARG A 135 -16.34 -16.93 -14.17
C ARG A 135 -15.01 -17.42 -13.59
N LEU A 136 -14.21 -18.12 -14.40
CA LEU A 136 -12.90 -18.59 -13.99
C LEU A 136 -11.99 -17.44 -13.52
N GLU A 137 -12.00 -16.33 -14.25
CA GLU A 137 -11.20 -15.16 -13.91
C GLU A 137 -11.52 -14.63 -12.50
N ASP A 138 -12.81 -14.53 -12.14
CA ASP A 138 -13.27 -14.05 -10.84
C ASP A 138 -12.84 -14.98 -9.70
N ILE A 139 -12.93 -16.32 -9.92
CA ILE A 139 -12.52 -17.33 -8.93
C ILE A 139 -11.02 -17.25 -8.64
N VAL A 140 -10.20 -17.02 -9.68
CA VAL A 140 -8.74 -16.98 -9.53
C VAL A 140 -8.27 -15.65 -8.96
N GLN A 141 -8.86 -14.52 -9.37
CA GLN A 141 -8.45 -13.17 -8.96
C GLN A 141 -8.96 -12.81 -7.56
N ASP A 142 -10.20 -13.16 -7.23
CA ASP A 142 -10.81 -12.84 -5.94
C ASP A 142 -11.27 -14.10 -5.19
N ARG A 143 -10.29 -14.86 -4.71
CA ARG A 143 -10.53 -16.06 -3.91
C ARG A 143 -11.34 -15.79 -2.65
N LYS A 144 -11.28 -14.56 -2.13
CA LYS A 144 -12.02 -14.17 -0.93
C LYS A 144 -13.51 -14.06 -1.23
N MET A 145 -13.88 -13.38 -2.30
CA MET A 145 -15.27 -13.27 -2.74
C MET A 145 -15.87 -14.67 -3.04
N PHE A 146 -15.10 -15.55 -3.69
CA PHE A 146 -15.52 -16.93 -3.91
C PHE A 146 -15.78 -17.67 -2.58
N ALA A 147 -14.84 -17.57 -1.63
CA ALA A 147 -14.97 -18.19 -0.31
C ALA A 147 -16.19 -17.68 0.47
N GLU A 148 -16.45 -16.38 0.44
CA GLU A 148 -17.62 -15.76 1.07
C GLU A 148 -18.93 -16.25 0.46
N LYS A 149 -19.03 -16.35 -0.87
CA LYS A 149 -20.21 -16.87 -1.55
C LYS A 149 -20.47 -18.34 -1.22
N VAL A 150 -19.43 -19.17 -1.21
CA VAL A 150 -19.58 -20.59 -0.82
C VAL A 150 -20.01 -20.69 0.64
N GLN A 151 -19.43 -19.91 1.54
CA GLN A 151 -19.80 -19.89 2.96
C GLN A 151 -21.26 -19.46 3.16
N GLU A 152 -21.72 -18.43 2.45
CA GLU A 152 -23.09 -17.95 2.50
C GLU A 152 -24.07 -19.01 1.98
N ASN A 153 -23.76 -19.66 0.87
CA ASN A 153 -24.58 -20.71 0.28
C ASN A 153 -24.64 -21.97 1.16
N ALA A 154 -23.51 -22.36 1.75
CA ALA A 154 -23.43 -23.55 2.62
C ALA A 154 -23.97 -23.32 4.03
N ALA A 155 -24.07 -22.07 4.53
CA ALA A 155 -24.48 -21.77 5.89
C ALA A 155 -25.84 -22.38 6.30
N PRO A 156 -26.92 -22.34 5.50
CA PRO A 156 -28.20 -22.97 5.84
C PRO A 156 -28.12 -24.50 5.94
N ASP A 157 -27.31 -25.14 5.11
CA ASP A 157 -27.11 -26.60 5.15
C ASP A 157 -26.35 -27.01 6.40
N MET A 158 -25.27 -26.27 6.71
CA MET A 158 -24.52 -26.48 7.95
C MET A 158 -25.37 -26.26 9.18
N ALA A 159 -26.21 -25.21 9.21
CA ALA A 159 -27.13 -24.93 10.30
C ALA A 159 -28.19 -26.05 10.49
N ARG A 160 -28.64 -26.68 9.41
CA ARG A 160 -29.54 -27.88 9.49
C ARG A 160 -28.84 -29.06 10.15
N MET A 161 -27.53 -29.21 9.93
CA MET A 161 -26.71 -30.22 10.58
C MET A 161 -26.29 -29.87 12.01
N GLY A 162 -26.52 -28.62 12.46
CA GLY A 162 -26.10 -28.12 13.78
C GLY A 162 -24.63 -27.65 13.81
N LEU A 163 -24.05 -27.39 12.65
CA LEU A 163 -22.66 -26.98 12.48
C LEU A 163 -22.58 -25.52 12.02
N GLU A 164 -21.44 -24.91 12.27
CA GLU A 164 -21.12 -23.54 11.89
C GLU A 164 -19.75 -23.52 11.16
N ILE A 165 -19.68 -22.82 10.03
CA ILE A 165 -18.42 -22.62 9.31
C ILE A 165 -17.66 -21.48 10.00
N VAL A 166 -16.47 -21.78 10.47
CA VAL A 166 -15.58 -20.80 11.10
C VAL A 166 -14.71 -20.08 10.07
N SER A 167 -14.18 -20.85 9.12
CA SER A 167 -13.39 -20.29 8.00
C SER A 167 -13.48 -21.21 6.80
N PHE A 168 -13.47 -20.61 5.62
CA PHE A 168 -13.40 -21.28 4.32
C PHE A 168 -12.20 -20.69 3.56
N ASN A 169 -11.23 -21.52 3.20
CA ASN A 169 -10.01 -21.08 2.53
C ASN A 169 -9.78 -21.90 1.25
N VAL A 170 -9.71 -21.22 0.12
CA VAL A 170 -9.33 -21.83 -1.16
C VAL A 170 -7.80 -22.00 -1.19
N GLN A 171 -7.36 -23.24 -1.36
CA GLN A 171 -5.94 -23.60 -1.43
C GLN A 171 -5.42 -23.55 -2.86
N ASN A 172 -6.10 -24.28 -3.75
CA ASN A 172 -5.67 -24.41 -5.13
C ASN A 172 -6.85 -24.38 -6.09
N VAL A 173 -6.62 -23.85 -7.29
CA VAL A 173 -7.55 -23.86 -8.42
C VAL A 173 -6.76 -24.33 -9.62
N THR A 174 -7.18 -25.42 -10.23
CA THR A 174 -6.55 -26.02 -11.42
C THR A 174 -7.60 -26.21 -12.51
N ASP A 175 -7.19 -26.10 -13.76
CA ASP A 175 -8.02 -26.34 -14.92
C ASP A 175 -7.37 -27.40 -15.83
N GLU A 176 -8.19 -28.08 -16.64
CA GLU A 176 -7.71 -29.12 -17.56
C GLU A 176 -7.15 -28.56 -18.88
N GLY A 177 -7.46 -27.31 -19.21
CA GLY A 177 -7.16 -26.68 -20.50
C GLY A 177 -6.00 -25.69 -20.49
N ASN A 178 -5.24 -25.54 -19.41
CA ASN A 178 -4.20 -24.51 -19.21
C ASN A 178 -4.73 -23.07 -19.46
N VAL A 179 -6.02 -22.85 -19.24
CA VAL A 179 -6.65 -21.54 -19.44
C VAL A 179 -6.14 -20.55 -18.41
N ILE A 180 -5.92 -21.00 -17.16
CA ILE A 180 -5.35 -20.16 -16.08
C ILE A 180 -3.94 -19.71 -16.45
N GLU A 181 -3.11 -20.58 -17.02
CA GLU A 181 -1.75 -20.24 -17.48
C GLU A 181 -1.80 -19.23 -18.62
N ASN A 182 -2.66 -19.43 -19.61
CA ASN A 182 -2.85 -18.51 -20.74
C ASN A 182 -3.36 -17.14 -20.28
N LEU A 183 -4.33 -17.07 -19.36
CA LEU A 183 -4.78 -15.81 -18.75
C LEU A 183 -3.62 -15.10 -18.02
N GLY A 184 -2.75 -15.87 -17.38
CA GLY A 184 -1.54 -15.35 -16.75
C GLY A 184 -0.58 -14.72 -17.76
N ILE A 185 -0.34 -15.38 -18.90
CA ILE A 185 0.51 -14.87 -20.00
C ILE A 185 -0.07 -13.59 -20.58
N ASP A 186 -1.36 -13.55 -20.91
CA ASP A 186 -2.03 -12.37 -21.45
C ASP A 186 -1.95 -11.18 -20.48
N ARG A 187 -2.08 -11.43 -19.19
CA ARG A 187 -1.94 -10.40 -18.17
C ARG A 187 -0.52 -9.85 -18.09
N VAL A 188 0.50 -10.73 -18.13
CA VAL A 188 1.92 -10.34 -18.14
C VAL A 188 2.24 -9.51 -19.37
N VAL A 189 1.77 -9.91 -20.56
CA VAL A 189 1.97 -9.15 -21.82
C VAL A 189 1.30 -7.79 -21.75
N SER A 190 0.08 -7.70 -21.23
CA SER A 190 -0.66 -6.44 -21.04
C SER A 190 0.06 -5.50 -20.09
N ILE A 191 0.53 -6.00 -18.94
CA ILE A 191 1.31 -5.23 -17.96
C ILE A 191 2.63 -4.76 -18.58
N SER A 192 3.34 -5.63 -19.30
CA SER A 192 4.58 -5.28 -19.99
C SER A 192 4.38 -4.18 -21.04
N LYS A 193 3.32 -4.27 -21.84
CA LYS A 193 2.95 -3.26 -22.83
C LYS A 193 2.62 -1.92 -22.17
N SER A 194 1.82 -1.90 -21.10
CA SER A 194 1.49 -0.65 -20.40
C SER A 194 2.70 -0.03 -19.72
N ALA A 195 3.60 -0.86 -19.17
CA ALA A 195 4.87 -0.39 -18.61
C ALA A 195 5.79 0.24 -19.67
N GLN A 196 5.86 -0.34 -20.86
CA GLN A 196 6.65 0.22 -21.98
C GLN A 196 6.07 1.56 -22.48
N ILE A 197 4.74 1.65 -22.59
CA ILE A 197 4.06 2.91 -22.96
C ILE A 197 4.36 3.99 -21.92
N SER A 198 4.18 3.69 -20.64
CA SER A 198 4.43 4.65 -19.55
C SER A 198 5.91 5.10 -19.50
N ARG A 199 6.87 4.20 -19.79
CA ARG A 199 8.29 4.57 -19.90
C ARG A 199 8.53 5.51 -21.08
N ALA A 200 8.00 5.20 -22.26
CA ALA A 200 8.15 6.05 -23.44
C ALA A 200 7.54 7.45 -23.25
N GLU A 201 6.37 7.53 -22.59
CA GLU A 201 5.75 8.80 -22.22
C GLU A 201 6.62 9.61 -21.24
N SER A 202 7.14 8.95 -20.20
CA SER A 202 8.03 9.57 -19.23
C SER A 202 9.33 10.07 -19.87
N GLU A 203 9.94 9.30 -20.74
CA GLU A 203 11.15 9.70 -21.50
C GLU A 203 10.88 10.90 -22.40
N ARG A 204 9.76 10.91 -23.10
CA ARG A 204 9.32 12.07 -23.88
C ARG A 204 9.16 13.32 -23.04
N ASP A 205 8.46 13.21 -21.90
CA ASP A 205 8.20 14.34 -21.02
C ASP A 205 9.49 14.89 -20.39
N ILE A 206 10.42 14.01 -20.02
CA ILE A 206 11.77 14.38 -19.57
C ILE A 206 12.54 15.09 -20.68
N ALA A 207 12.50 14.59 -21.90
CA ALA A 207 13.18 15.21 -23.04
C ALA A 207 12.62 16.62 -23.35
N VAL A 208 11.29 16.79 -23.33
CA VAL A 208 10.62 18.09 -23.50
C VAL A 208 10.98 19.05 -22.37
N ALA A 209 10.95 18.59 -21.12
CA ALA A 209 11.32 19.41 -19.97
C ALA A 209 12.79 19.88 -20.05
N LYS A 210 13.70 18.96 -20.44
CA LYS A 210 15.12 19.26 -20.63
C LYS A 210 15.35 20.25 -21.78
N ALA A 211 14.66 20.08 -22.90
CA ALA A 211 14.74 21.01 -24.04
C ALA A 211 14.25 22.43 -23.65
N ASN A 212 13.15 22.51 -22.93
CA ASN A 212 12.63 23.79 -22.44
C ASN A 212 13.57 24.46 -21.44
N ALA A 213 14.13 23.70 -20.50
CA ALA A 213 15.11 24.21 -19.54
C ALA A 213 16.39 24.72 -20.25
N THR A 214 16.87 23.98 -21.26
CA THR A 214 18.03 24.39 -22.07
C THR A 214 17.74 25.67 -22.87
N LYS A 215 16.55 25.77 -23.45
CA LYS A 215 16.12 26.98 -24.15
C LYS A 215 16.09 28.19 -23.19
N GLN A 216 15.47 28.08 -22.04
CA GLN A 216 15.43 29.15 -21.04
C GLN A 216 16.82 29.56 -20.57
N ALA A 217 17.71 28.61 -20.33
CA ALA A 217 19.10 28.89 -19.96
C ALA A 217 19.86 29.63 -21.06
N ASN A 218 19.67 29.25 -22.35
CA ASN A 218 20.27 29.94 -23.48
C ASN A 218 19.70 31.37 -23.66
N ASP A 219 18.38 31.53 -23.55
CA ASP A 219 17.74 32.82 -23.67
C ASP A 219 18.26 33.79 -22.56
N ALA A 220 18.34 33.31 -21.31
CA ALA A 220 18.89 34.08 -20.20
C ALA A 220 20.37 34.41 -20.39
N ARG A 221 21.18 33.52 -21.00
CA ARG A 221 22.58 33.74 -21.33
C ARG A 221 22.72 34.84 -22.38
N ILE A 222 21.94 34.73 -23.47
CA ILE A 222 21.96 35.75 -24.55
C ILE A 222 21.56 37.14 -24.00
N GLU A 223 20.53 37.19 -23.15
CA GLU A 223 20.09 38.42 -22.52
C GLU A 223 21.21 39.06 -21.63
N ALA A 224 21.89 38.21 -20.83
CA ALA A 224 23.02 38.65 -20.03
C ALA A 224 24.21 39.12 -20.88
N GLU A 225 24.57 38.40 -21.95
CA GLU A 225 25.63 38.75 -22.87
C GLU A 225 25.34 40.07 -23.63
N THR A 226 24.07 40.28 -24.05
CA THR A 226 23.66 41.53 -24.70
C THR A 226 23.72 42.72 -23.72
N ALA A 227 23.24 42.55 -22.49
CA ALA A 227 23.32 43.58 -21.45
C ALA A 227 24.76 43.95 -21.12
N ILE A 228 25.69 42.99 -21.06
CA ILE A 228 27.11 43.22 -20.87
C ILE A 228 27.71 43.96 -22.08
N ALA A 229 27.37 43.59 -23.31
CA ALA A 229 27.85 44.26 -24.50
C ALA A 229 27.37 45.73 -24.58
N GLU A 230 26.12 45.99 -24.29
CA GLU A 230 25.54 47.36 -24.19
C GLU A 230 26.28 48.20 -23.16
N ARG A 231 26.50 47.64 -21.94
CA ARG A 231 27.26 48.32 -20.90
C ARG A 231 28.69 48.65 -21.31
N ASN A 232 29.36 47.70 -21.94
CA ASN A 232 30.73 47.92 -22.44
C ASN A 232 30.77 49.03 -23.51
N ASN A 233 29.77 49.07 -24.40
CA ASN A 233 29.66 50.08 -25.44
C ASN A 233 29.41 51.49 -24.82
N GLU A 234 28.50 51.60 -23.83
CA GLU A 234 28.30 52.81 -23.08
C GLU A 234 29.58 53.30 -22.37
N LEU A 235 30.31 52.39 -21.74
CA LEU A 235 31.59 52.71 -21.09
C LEU A 235 32.63 53.22 -22.10
N GLU A 236 32.70 52.62 -23.27
CA GLU A 236 33.64 53.06 -24.30
C GLU A 236 33.29 54.42 -24.87
N ILE A 237 32.01 54.68 -25.15
CA ILE A 237 31.52 56.01 -25.54
C ILE A 237 31.89 57.03 -24.48
N LYS A 238 31.62 56.76 -23.21
CA LYS A 238 31.90 57.66 -22.10
C LYS A 238 33.39 57.91 -21.92
N LYS A 239 34.24 56.91 -22.13
CA LYS A 239 35.72 57.09 -22.16
C LYS A 239 36.15 58.01 -23.29
N GLN A 240 35.59 57.82 -24.50
CA GLN A 240 35.91 58.67 -25.65
C GLN A 240 35.46 60.12 -25.44
N GLU A 241 34.26 60.35 -24.82
CA GLU A 241 33.79 61.73 -24.46
C GLU A 241 34.71 62.41 -23.44
N LEU A 242 35.08 61.65 -22.37
CA LEU A 242 36.00 62.14 -21.35
C LEU A 242 37.40 62.49 -21.96
N LYS A 243 37.90 61.60 -22.87
CA LYS A 243 39.16 61.83 -23.57
C LYS A 243 39.08 63.11 -24.43
N ARG A 244 37.99 63.25 -25.22
CA ARG A 244 37.76 64.47 -26.00
C ARG A 244 37.70 65.69 -25.12
N ALA A 245 36.97 65.66 -23.99
CA ALA A 245 36.91 66.81 -23.06
C ALA A 245 38.27 67.14 -22.43
N ALA A 246 39.09 66.11 -22.13
CA ALA A 246 40.44 66.27 -21.61
C ALA A 246 41.38 66.90 -22.70
N ASP A 247 41.27 66.36 -23.94
CA ASP A 247 42.08 66.82 -25.07
C ASP A 247 41.75 68.35 -25.43
N VAL A 248 40.44 68.73 -25.38
CA VAL A 248 39.98 70.08 -25.58
C VAL A 248 40.53 71.00 -24.47
N LYS A 249 40.42 70.62 -23.20
CA LYS A 249 40.95 71.41 -22.08
C LYS A 249 42.47 71.52 -22.15
N LYS A 250 43.17 70.49 -22.60
CA LYS A 250 44.62 70.55 -22.79
C LYS A 250 44.99 71.52 -23.93
N ALA A 251 44.28 71.45 -25.06
CA ALA A 251 44.47 72.31 -26.17
C ALA A 251 44.18 73.85 -25.78
N GLU A 252 43.12 74.08 -24.99
CA GLU A 252 42.83 75.41 -24.45
C GLU A 252 43.94 75.89 -23.50
N ALA A 253 44.47 74.99 -22.64
CA ALA A 253 45.55 75.35 -21.71
C ALA A 253 46.86 75.64 -22.49
N ASP A 254 47.18 74.78 -23.47
CA ASP A 254 48.38 74.98 -24.34
C ASP A 254 48.27 76.25 -25.14
N ALA A 255 47.11 76.59 -25.73
CA ALA A 255 46.86 77.81 -26.43
C ALA A 255 46.96 79.06 -25.49
N ALA A 256 46.41 79.00 -24.28
CA ALA A 256 46.54 80.06 -23.28
C ALA A 256 48.00 80.25 -22.87
N TYR A 257 48.76 79.19 -22.71
CA TYR A 257 50.22 79.28 -22.43
C TYR A 257 51.01 79.93 -23.58
N GLU A 258 50.73 79.55 -24.83
CA GLU A 258 51.36 80.16 -26.00
C GLU A 258 51.03 81.68 -26.12
N ILE A 259 49.75 82.03 -25.88
CA ILE A 259 49.34 83.42 -25.87
C ILE A 259 50.12 84.19 -24.80
N GLN A 260 50.18 83.66 -23.55
CA GLN A 260 50.91 84.30 -22.48
C GLN A 260 52.41 84.42 -22.76
N GLN A 261 53.02 83.42 -23.39
CA GLN A 261 54.41 83.44 -23.79
C GLN A 261 54.66 84.48 -24.86
N GLN A 262 53.76 84.62 -25.86
CA GLN A 262 53.86 85.68 -26.86
C GLN A 262 53.67 87.06 -26.27
N GLU A 263 52.78 87.26 -25.35
CA GLU A 263 52.64 88.56 -24.61
C GLU A 263 53.91 88.89 -23.83
N GLN A 264 54.48 87.88 -23.11
CA GLN A 264 55.76 88.15 -22.42
C GLN A 264 56.93 88.49 -23.40
N ARG A 265 57.03 87.79 -24.55
CA ARG A 265 58.02 88.09 -25.57
C ARG A 265 57.83 89.48 -26.09
N LYS A 266 56.60 89.87 -26.41
CA LYS A 266 56.27 91.22 -26.89
C LYS A 266 56.62 92.24 -25.84
N THR A 267 56.37 92.00 -24.57
CA THR A 267 56.74 92.89 -23.46
C THR A 267 58.27 93.04 -23.33
N ILE A 268 59.01 91.93 -23.45
CA ILE A 268 60.47 91.90 -23.45
C ILE A 268 61.02 92.66 -24.67
N GLU A 269 60.47 92.45 -25.87
CA GLU A 269 60.86 93.16 -27.06
C GLU A 269 60.64 94.70 -26.94
N ILE A 270 59.47 95.09 -26.39
CA ILE A 270 59.17 96.51 -26.17
C ILE A 270 60.14 97.12 -25.15
N THR A 271 60.37 96.45 -24.01
CA THR A 271 61.32 96.94 -22.99
C THR A 271 62.75 96.96 -23.48
N THR A 272 63.18 96.00 -24.33
CA THR A 272 64.52 96.03 -24.95
C THR A 272 64.60 97.10 -26.00
N ALA A 273 63.55 97.37 -26.77
CA ALA A 273 63.51 98.52 -27.72
C ALA A 273 63.57 99.85 -26.99
N ASP A 274 62.79 100.02 -25.90
CA ASP A 274 62.81 101.23 -25.06
C ASP A 274 64.20 101.43 -24.42
N ALA A 275 64.84 100.35 -23.92
CA ALA A 275 66.19 100.44 -23.37
C ALA A 275 67.22 100.80 -24.45
N ASN A 276 67.07 100.27 -25.68
CA ASN A 276 67.98 100.66 -26.82
C ASN A 276 67.72 102.06 -27.27
N ILE A 277 66.48 102.55 -27.25
CA ILE A 277 66.16 103.94 -27.52
C ILE A 277 66.79 104.85 -26.45
N CYS A 278 66.70 104.47 -25.18
CA CYS A 278 67.33 105.19 -24.10
C CYS A 278 68.87 105.24 -24.22
N LEU A 279 69.51 104.16 -24.63
CA LEU A 279 70.95 104.09 -24.91
C LEU A 279 71.35 104.93 -26.10
N LEU A 280 70.53 105.06 -27.16
CA LEU A 280 70.78 105.92 -28.30
C LEU A 280 70.66 107.43 -27.95
N TYR A 281 69.79 107.75 -27.01
CA TYR A 281 69.61 109.14 -26.54
C TYR A 281 70.70 109.62 -25.54
N THR A 282 71.33 108.65 -24.86
CA THR A 282 72.39 109.00 -23.88
C THR A 282 73.81 108.83 -24.44
N SER A 283 73.93 108.39 -25.70
CA SER A 283 75.21 108.38 -26.37
C SER A 283 75.64 109.73 -26.82
N PRO A 284 76.78 110.24 -26.37
CA PRO A 284 77.27 111.52 -26.84
C PRO A 284 77.54 111.52 -28.36
N SER A 285 77.04 112.59 -29.03
CA SER A 285 77.25 112.85 -30.45
C SER A 285 78.73 112.96 -30.74
N PRO A 286 79.19 112.27 -31.78
CA PRO A 286 80.58 112.48 -32.23
C PRO A 286 80.58 113.80 -33.06
N ARG A 287 80.84 114.85 -32.36
CA ARG A 287 81.40 116.02 -33.10
C ARG A 287 82.42 116.70 -32.19
N ASP A 288 83.45 116.52 -32.65
CA ASP A 288 84.70 117.24 -32.84
C ASP A 288 85.85 116.35 -32.39
#